data_54e7780b048f7e8c3eb21e9d92e29b64
#
_entry.id   54e7780b048f7e8c3eb21e9d92e29b64
#
_cell.length_a   1.000
_cell.length_b   1.000
_cell.length_c   1.000
_cell.angle_alpha   90.00
_cell.angle_beta   90.00
_cell.angle_gamma   90.00
#
_symmetry.space_group_name_H-M   'P 1'
#
loop_
_entity.id
_entity.type
_entity.pdbx_description
1 polymer ?
#
loop_
_entity_poly.entity_id
_entity_poly.type
_entity_poly.pdbx_seq_one_letter_code
_entity_poly.pdbx_strand_id
1 'polypeptide(L)'
;MTASTDNGRFETHAPGADAMRRVGKAGGRVALVALMALAVAGCGHKQRPKAELAASRVTSIGVNSYLWRAALDALSFMPLVQTDSNGGVIVTDWYANPQNPGERMKVSVTILDQDLRADALRVAASRQVSQNGVWVDAPVQAATVQRLEDVILTKARDLRQASLGG
;
A
#
# COMPACT_ATOMS: atom_id res chain seq x y z
N MET A 1 59.06 -7.40 1.43
CA MET A 1 59.63 -6.98 2.71
C MET A 1 58.49 -7.00 3.71
N THR A 2 58.38 -8.13 4.36
CA THR A 2 58.55 -8.47 5.79
C THR A 2 57.57 -7.75 6.68
N ALA A 3 56.46 -8.36 7.05
CA ALA A 3 56.25 -9.24 8.21
C ALA A 3 56.42 -8.52 9.56
N SER A 4 55.38 -8.44 10.36
CA SER A 4 55.50 -8.91 11.76
C SER A 4 54.13 -9.02 12.41
N THR A 5 53.84 -10.21 12.80
CA THR A 5 52.81 -10.72 13.69
C THR A 5 53.18 -10.32 15.13
N ASP A 6 52.24 -9.77 15.88
CA ASP A 6 52.39 -9.74 17.34
C ASP A 6 51.14 -10.34 18.01
N ASN A 7 51.44 -11.40 18.78
CA ASN A 7 50.53 -12.33 19.39
C ASN A 7 50.53 -12.03 20.92
N GLY A 8 49.59 -11.16 21.34
CA GLY A 8 49.43 -10.82 22.76
C GLY A 8 48.56 -11.83 23.51
N ARG A 9 49.23 -12.76 24.15
CA ARG A 9 48.68 -13.75 25.10
C ARG A 9 48.30 -13.05 26.40
N PHE A 10 47.01 -13.00 26.75
CA PHE A 10 46.59 -12.65 28.10
C PHE A 10 46.39 -13.91 28.93
N GLU A 11 47.24 -14.09 29.92
CA GLU A 11 47.16 -15.12 30.93
C GLU A 11 46.01 -14.86 31.89
N THR A 12 45.16 -15.85 32.02
CA THR A 12 44.07 -15.88 33.04
C THR A 12 44.67 -16.26 34.38
N HIS A 13 44.64 -15.30 35.31
CA HIS A 13 44.97 -15.57 36.71
C HIS A 13 43.68 -15.99 37.43
N ALA A 14 43.67 -17.21 37.96
CA ALA A 14 42.64 -17.73 38.82
C ALA A 14 42.98 -17.42 40.30
N PRO A 15 42.07 -16.89 41.08
CA PRO A 15 42.27 -16.90 42.54
C PRO A 15 41.44 -17.99 43.19
N GLY A 16 42.17 -18.87 43.89
CA GLY A 16 41.97 -19.38 45.23
C GLY A 16 40.63 -20.01 45.60
N ALA A 17 40.61 -21.34 45.52
CA ALA A 17 39.72 -22.17 46.27
C ALA A 17 40.16 -22.20 47.75
N ASP A 18 39.52 -21.43 48.62
CA ASP A 18 39.53 -21.71 50.08
C ASP A 18 38.54 -20.79 50.84
N ALA A 19 37.25 -21.10 50.76
CA ALA A 19 36.25 -20.61 51.72
C ALA A 19 34.98 -21.49 51.72
N MET A 20 35.19 -22.80 51.91
CA MET A 20 34.06 -23.69 52.05
C MET A 20 34.26 -24.55 53.31
N ARG A 21 34.01 -23.97 54.48
CA ARG A 21 33.73 -24.71 55.71
C ARG A 21 33.27 -23.75 56.79
N ARG A 22 32.00 -23.62 56.98
CA ARG A 22 31.23 -23.51 58.25
C ARG A 22 29.88 -22.85 57.97
N VAL A 23 28.92 -23.62 57.53
CA VAL A 23 27.52 -23.23 57.66
C VAL A 23 26.82 -24.34 58.42
N GLY A 24 26.43 -24.00 59.64
CA GLY A 24 25.84 -24.89 60.64
C GLY A 24 24.46 -25.40 60.19
N LYS A 25 24.13 -26.59 60.76
CA LYS A 25 22.90 -27.36 60.55
C LYS A 25 21.56 -26.70 60.89
N ALA A 26 21.49 -25.39 61.08
CA ALA A 26 20.25 -24.70 61.47
C ALA A 26 19.54 -23.93 60.30
N GLY A 27 20.14 -23.86 59.10
CA GLY A 27 19.60 -23.08 58.00
C GLY A 27 18.69 -23.81 57.01
N GLY A 28 18.58 -25.14 57.11
CA GLY A 28 17.92 -25.95 56.07
C GLY A 28 16.41 -25.74 55.93
N ARG A 29 15.75 -25.34 57.00
CA ARG A 29 14.27 -25.15 56.96
C ARG A 29 13.87 -23.77 56.47
N VAL A 30 14.68 -22.75 56.73
CA VAL A 30 14.42 -21.37 56.29
C VAL A 30 14.78 -21.23 54.77
N ALA A 31 15.84 -21.91 54.31
CA ALA A 31 16.23 -21.91 52.91
C ALA A 31 15.19 -22.58 52.01
N LEU A 32 14.52 -23.63 52.51
CA LEU A 32 13.51 -24.35 51.70
C LEU A 32 12.22 -23.54 51.56
N VAL A 33 11.83 -22.76 52.58
CA VAL A 33 10.67 -21.86 52.51
C VAL A 33 10.97 -20.65 51.60
N ALA A 34 12.20 -20.12 51.62
CA ALA A 34 12.60 -19.04 50.75
C ALA A 34 12.66 -19.47 49.29
N LEU A 35 13.09 -20.71 49.00
CA LEU A 35 13.12 -21.25 47.65
C LEU A 35 11.73 -21.48 47.06
N MET A 36 10.75 -21.89 47.89
CA MET A 36 9.37 -22.02 47.46
C MET A 36 8.68 -20.67 47.24
N ALA A 37 9.02 -19.63 47.99
CA ALA A 37 8.47 -18.31 47.77
C ALA A 37 8.95 -17.65 46.46
N LEU A 38 10.16 -17.95 46.00
CA LEU A 38 10.66 -17.45 44.70
C LEU A 38 10.03 -18.18 43.50
N ALA A 39 9.52 -19.39 43.64
CA ALA A 39 8.90 -20.13 42.54
C ALA A 39 7.52 -19.60 42.16
N VAL A 40 6.85 -18.85 43.06
CA VAL A 40 5.53 -18.28 42.77
C VAL A 40 5.59 -16.90 42.10
N ALA A 41 6.73 -16.20 42.20
CA ALA A 41 6.93 -14.90 41.57
C ALA A 41 7.25 -14.99 40.05
N GLY A 42 7.39 -16.20 39.52
CA GLY A 42 7.72 -16.44 38.09
C GLY A 42 6.53 -16.51 37.15
N CYS A 43 5.28 -16.31 37.59
CA CYS A 43 4.14 -16.09 36.73
C CYS A 43 4.08 -14.63 36.28
N GLY A 44 5.20 -14.11 35.76
CA GLY A 44 5.17 -12.92 34.96
C GLY A 44 4.18 -13.15 33.82
N HIS A 45 3.09 -12.41 33.85
CA HIS A 45 2.20 -12.23 32.72
C HIS A 45 3.09 -11.95 31.49
N LYS A 46 3.43 -13.00 30.73
CA LYS A 46 3.69 -12.81 29.32
C LYS A 46 2.40 -12.19 28.80
N GLN A 47 2.35 -10.86 28.78
CA GLN A 47 1.47 -10.20 27.82
C GLN A 47 1.82 -10.87 26.51
N ARG A 48 0.99 -11.87 26.13
CA ARG A 48 0.92 -12.24 24.73
C ARG A 48 0.84 -10.91 24.03
N PRO A 49 1.76 -10.61 23.06
CA PRO A 49 1.47 -9.52 22.17
C PRO A 49 0.02 -9.79 21.79
N LYS A 50 -0.90 -8.91 22.19
CA LYS A 50 -2.16 -8.85 21.48
C LYS A 50 -1.64 -8.81 20.06
N ALA A 51 -1.78 -9.94 19.33
CA ALA A 51 -1.92 -9.81 17.91
C ALA A 51 -2.99 -8.72 17.85
N GLU A 52 -2.57 -7.48 17.71
CA GLU A 52 -3.36 -6.55 16.95
C GLU A 52 -3.55 -7.37 15.69
N LEU A 53 -4.67 -8.08 15.69
CA LEU A 53 -5.38 -8.35 14.46
C LEU A 53 -5.38 -6.97 13.89
N ALA A 54 -4.33 -6.70 13.09
CA ALA A 54 -4.20 -5.47 12.32
C ALA A 54 -5.59 -5.34 11.77
N ALA A 55 -6.33 -4.41 12.40
CA ALA A 55 -7.77 -4.30 12.23
C ALA A 55 -7.86 -4.47 10.77
N SER A 56 -8.52 -5.59 10.34
CA SER A 56 -8.56 -5.89 8.93
C SER A 56 -8.76 -4.54 8.36
N ARG A 57 -7.66 -3.94 7.90
CA ARG A 57 -7.86 -2.79 7.05
C ARG A 57 -8.79 -3.46 6.10
N VAL A 58 -10.08 -3.24 6.29
CA VAL A 58 -11.00 -3.32 5.19
C VAL A 58 -10.23 -2.46 4.25
N THR A 59 -9.36 -3.14 3.52
CA THR A 59 -8.66 -2.55 2.40
C THR A 59 -9.87 -2.08 1.70
N SER A 60 -10.13 -0.80 1.86
CA SER A 60 -11.21 -0.17 1.17
C SER A 60 -10.86 -0.56 -0.24
N ILE A 61 -11.44 -1.70 -0.67
CA ILE A 61 -11.25 -2.29 -1.97
C ILE A 61 -11.86 -1.22 -2.83
N GLY A 62 -11.08 -0.19 -3.06
CA GLY A 62 -11.56 1.01 -3.69
C GLY A 62 -10.35 1.80 -4.10
N VAL A 63 -10.44 2.30 -5.23
CA VAL A 63 -9.52 3.24 -5.84
C VAL A 63 -9.72 4.63 -5.24
N ASN A 64 -8.85 5.56 -5.59
CA ASN A 64 -8.98 6.96 -5.18
C ASN A 64 -10.34 7.53 -5.58
N SER A 65 -11.14 7.94 -4.59
CA SER A 65 -12.51 8.43 -4.81
C SER A 65 -12.58 9.74 -5.60
N TYR A 66 -11.55 10.59 -5.50
CA TYR A 66 -11.49 11.84 -6.26
C TYR A 66 -11.17 11.56 -7.73
N LEU A 67 -10.24 10.65 -8.01
CA LEU A 67 -9.97 10.19 -9.39
C LEU A 67 -11.19 9.52 -10.00
N TRP A 68 -11.89 8.68 -9.22
CA TRP A 68 -13.11 8.03 -9.66
C TRP A 68 -14.20 9.03 -10.06
N ARG A 69 -14.53 9.98 -9.19
CA ARG A 69 -15.53 11.03 -9.49
C ARG A 69 -15.10 11.90 -10.65
N ALA A 70 -13.84 12.32 -10.69
CA ALA A 70 -13.30 13.13 -11.78
C ALA A 70 -13.38 12.42 -13.13
N ALA A 71 -13.08 11.12 -13.17
CA ALA A 71 -13.17 10.32 -14.39
C ALA A 71 -14.63 10.18 -14.87
N LEU A 72 -15.57 9.86 -13.98
CA LEU A 72 -17.00 9.82 -14.32
C LEU A 72 -17.51 11.16 -14.86
N ASP A 73 -17.11 12.25 -14.22
CA ASP A 73 -17.49 13.59 -14.66
C ASP A 73 -16.89 13.95 -16.04
N ALA A 74 -15.61 13.62 -16.25
CA ALA A 74 -14.94 13.88 -17.52
C ALA A 74 -15.53 13.07 -18.68
N LEU A 75 -16.09 11.89 -18.39
CA LEU A 75 -16.69 10.99 -19.38
C LEU A 75 -18.23 11.07 -19.41
N SER A 76 -18.84 12.01 -18.70
CA SER A 76 -20.32 12.10 -18.53
C SER A 76 -21.10 12.26 -19.84
N PHE A 77 -20.46 12.76 -20.90
CA PHE A 77 -21.07 12.90 -22.23
C PHE A 77 -21.05 11.60 -23.06
N MET A 78 -20.36 10.57 -22.59
CA MET A 78 -20.24 9.27 -23.28
C MET A 78 -21.10 8.21 -22.56
N PRO A 79 -21.77 7.31 -23.30
CA PRO A 79 -22.46 6.18 -22.68
C PRO A 79 -21.44 5.26 -22.00
N LEU A 80 -21.74 4.82 -20.77
CA LEU A 80 -20.89 3.89 -20.03
C LEU A 80 -21.41 2.46 -20.19
N VAL A 81 -20.50 1.51 -20.48
CA VAL A 81 -20.83 0.09 -20.61
C VAL A 81 -20.31 -0.74 -19.43
N GLN A 82 -19.28 -0.25 -18.74
CA GLN A 82 -18.75 -0.90 -17.55
C GLN A 82 -18.24 0.15 -16.55
N THR A 83 -18.62 -0.04 -15.30
CA THR A 83 -18.11 0.74 -14.17
C THR A 83 -17.89 -0.22 -13.00
N ASP A 84 -16.64 -0.33 -12.55
CA ASP A 84 -16.26 -1.12 -11.38
C ASP A 84 -15.42 -0.25 -10.46
N SER A 85 -16.04 0.27 -9.41
CA SER A 85 -15.39 1.13 -8.43
C SER A 85 -14.38 0.38 -7.53
N ASN A 86 -14.50 -0.95 -7.40
CA ASN A 86 -13.58 -1.76 -6.62
C ASN A 86 -12.30 -2.04 -7.41
N GLY A 87 -12.45 -2.41 -8.67
CA GLY A 87 -11.33 -2.64 -9.59
C GLY A 87 -10.82 -1.36 -10.25
N GLY A 88 -11.49 -0.23 -10.08
CA GLY A 88 -11.07 1.04 -10.64
C GLY A 88 -11.22 1.16 -12.15
N VAL A 89 -12.17 0.48 -12.74
CA VAL A 89 -12.32 0.43 -14.20
C VAL A 89 -13.60 1.13 -14.65
N ILE A 90 -13.46 2.04 -15.61
CA ILE A 90 -14.56 2.70 -16.32
C ILE A 90 -14.35 2.48 -17.80
N VAL A 91 -15.36 1.94 -18.48
CA VAL A 91 -15.33 1.74 -19.95
C VAL A 91 -16.56 2.39 -20.56
N THR A 92 -16.34 3.21 -21.58
CA THR A 92 -17.43 3.82 -22.36
C THR A 92 -17.81 2.92 -23.53
N ASP A 93 -18.97 3.16 -24.11
CA ASP A 93 -19.28 2.69 -25.45
C ASP A 93 -18.71 3.63 -26.50
N TRP A 94 -18.87 3.26 -27.76
CA TRP A 94 -18.52 4.11 -28.90
C TRP A 94 -19.38 5.38 -28.90
N TYR A 95 -18.71 6.51 -28.92
CA TYR A 95 -19.34 7.83 -28.98
C TYR A 95 -18.88 8.54 -30.25
N ALA A 96 -19.84 8.97 -31.04
CA ALA A 96 -19.61 9.84 -32.20
C ALA A 96 -20.03 11.26 -31.85
N ASN A 97 -19.14 12.23 -32.07
CA ASN A 97 -19.48 13.63 -31.91
C ASN A 97 -20.52 14.02 -32.97
N PRO A 98 -21.67 14.60 -32.59
CA PRO A 98 -22.70 15.06 -33.54
C PRO A 98 -22.16 16.02 -34.59
N GLN A 99 -21.11 16.78 -34.29
CA GLN A 99 -20.44 17.68 -35.22
C GLN A 99 -19.48 16.97 -36.22
N ASN A 100 -19.10 15.74 -35.88
CA ASN A 100 -18.24 14.89 -36.74
C ASN A 100 -18.71 13.44 -36.67
N PRO A 101 -19.87 13.11 -37.29
CA PRO A 101 -20.46 11.78 -37.19
C PRO A 101 -19.69 10.68 -37.91
N GLY A 102 -18.72 11.06 -38.76
CA GLY A 102 -17.82 10.14 -39.47
C GLY A 102 -16.70 9.59 -38.60
N GLU A 103 -16.64 9.98 -37.32
CA GLU A 103 -15.62 9.54 -36.38
C GLU A 103 -16.25 9.12 -35.06
N ARG A 104 -15.80 8.03 -34.47
CA ARG A 104 -16.21 7.61 -33.15
C ARG A 104 -15.03 7.20 -32.28
N MET A 105 -15.19 7.40 -30.99
CA MET A 105 -14.16 7.10 -29.99
C MET A 105 -14.76 6.29 -28.84
N LYS A 106 -13.97 5.40 -28.30
CA LYS A 106 -14.23 4.63 -27.10
C LYS A 106 -13.08 4.85 -26.12
N VAL A 107 -13.38 5.04 -24.85
CA VAL A 107 -12.39 5.32 -23.81
C VAL A 107 -12.50 4.30 -22.69
N SER A 108 -11.35 3.87 -22.17
CA SER A 108 -11.27 3.15 -20.90
C SER A 108 -10.34 3.89 -19.96
N VAL A 109 -10.77 4.02 -18.71
CA VAL A 109 -10.00 4.59 -17.61
C VAL A 109 -9.77 3.51 -16.58
N THR A 110 -8.51 3.38 -16.12
CA THR A 110 -8.14 2.49 -15.04
C THR A 110 -7.45 3.28 -13.94
N ILE A 111 -7.95 3.18 -12.72
CA ILE A 111 -7.37 3.78 -11.53
C ILE A 111 -6.69 2.66 -10.75
N LEU A 112 -5.39 2.79 -10.54
CA LEU A 112 -4.51 1.72 -10.08
C LEU A 112 -4.20 1.80 -8.58
N ASP A 113 -4.48 2.94 -7.93
CA ASP A 113 -4.08 3.19 -6.55
C ASP A 113 -5.13 4.04 -5.81
N GLN A 114 -5.03 4.03 -4.49
CA GLN A 114 -5.83 4.88 -3.60
C GLN A 114 -5.23 6.29 -3.46
N ASP A 115 -3.98 6.48 -3.83
CA ASP A 115 -3.31 7.76 -3.77
C ASP A 115 -3.64 8.62 -5.00
N LEU A 116 -3.78 9.94 -4.77
CA LEU A 116 -4.00 10.91 -5.83
C LEU A 116 -2.65 11.28 -6.48
N ARG A 117 -2.21 10.42 -7.40
CA ARG A 117 -0.95 10.57 -8.16
C ARG A 117 -1.21 10.40 -9.65
N ALA A 118 -0.33 10.97 -10.48
CA ALA A 118 -0.47 10.87 -11.93
C ALA A 118 -0.32 9.43 -12.45
N ASP A 119 0.57 8.66 -11.85
CA ASP A 119 0.82 7.26 -12.20
C ASP A 119 -0.25 6.29 -11.68
N ALA A 120 -1.15 6.76 -10.82
CA ALA A 120 -2.34 6.02 -10.38
C ALA A 120 -3.49 6.04 -11.40
N LEU A 121 -3.38 6.81 -12.47
CA LEU A 121 -4.38 6.94 -13.51
C LEU A 121 -3.81 6.45 -14.85
N ARG A 122 -4.57 5.67 -15.57
CA ARG A 122 -4.26 5.23 -16.93
C ARG A 122 -5.48 5.37 -17.81
N VAL A 123 -5.31 6.03 -18.94
CA VAL A 123 -6.34 6.19 -19.95
C VAL A 123 -5.91 5.48 -21.23
N ALA A 124 -6.84 4.74 -21.82
CA ALA A 124 -6.69 4.20 -23.17
C ALA A 124 -7.89 4.61 -24.03
N ALA A 125 -7.66 4.87 -25.28
CA ALA A 125 -8.69 5.23 -26.23
C ALA A 125 -8.57 4.42 -27.51
N SER A 126 -9.71 4.09 -28.12
CA SER A 126 -9.80 3.53 -29.44
C SER A 126 -10.58 4.51 -30.33
N ARG A 127 -10.13 4.68 -31.56
CA ARG A 127 -10.74 5.58 -32.54
C ARG A 127 -11.08 4.81 -33.81
N GLN A 128 -12.25 5.10 -34.36
CA GLN A 128 -12.65 4.58 -35.68
C GLN A 128 -13.16 5.72 -36.54
N VAL A 129 -12.95 5.57 -37.85
CA VAL A 129 -13.48 6.48 -38.87
C VAL A 129 -14.37 5.71 -39.83
N SER A 130 -15.44 6.34 -40.29
CA SER A 130 -16.33 5.75 -41.31
C SER A 130 -15.71 5.91 -42.68
N GLN A 131 -15.50 4.80 -43.37
CA GLN A 131 -15.07 4.75 -44.78
C GLN A 131 -16.12 3.97 -45.56
N ASN A 132 -16.81 4.65 -46.46
CA ASN A 132 -17.88 4.05 -47.27
C ASN A 132 -18.97 3.33 -46.46
N GLY A 133 -19.30 3.85 -45.25
CA GLY A 133 -20.30 3.27 -44.36
C GLY A 133 -19.77 2.14 -43.47
N VAL A 134 -18.47 1.79 -43.55
CA VAL A 134 -17.84 0.80 -42.68
C VAL A 134 -16.91 1.50 -41.69
N TRP A 135 -16.97 1.07 -40.40
CA TRP A 135 -16.07 1.59 -39.36
C TRP A 135 -14.70 0.91 -39.45
N VAL A 136 -13.66 1.70 -39.61
CA VAL A 136 -12.28 1.25 -39.67
C VAL A 136 -11.46 1.85 -38.57
N ASP A 137 -10.62 1.06 -37.93
CA ASP A 137 -9.73 1.52 -36.86
C ASP A 137 -8.76 2.59 -37.38
N ALA A 138 -8.58 3.62 -36.59
CA ALA A 138 -7.72 4.74 -36.90
C ALA A 138 -6.80 5.06 -35.67
N PRO A 139 -5.59 5.56 -35.92
CA PRO A 139 -4.67 5.93 -34.86
C PRO A 139 -5.27 6.98 -33.91
N VAL A 140 -5.06 6.81 -32.61
CA VAL A 140 -5.35 7.82 -31.60
C VAL A 140 -4.10 8.67 -31.40
N GLN A 141 -4.27 9.99 -31.39
CA GLN A 141 -3.17 10.88 -31.08
C GLN A 141 -2.81 10.76 -29.58
N ALA A 142 -1.55 10.53 -29.26
CA ALA A 142 -1.07 10.43 -27.88
C ALA A 142 -1.44 11.67 -27.05
N ALA A 143 -1.38 12.85 -27.67
CA ALA A 143 -1.80 14.11 -27.03
C ALA A 143 -3.27 14.12 -26.56
N THR A 144 -4.16 13.38 -27.22
CA THR A 144 -5.57 13.27 -26.83
C THR A 144 -5.71 12.50 -25.52
N VAL A 145 -5.01 11.38 -25.39
CA VAL A 145 -4.99 10.54 -24.18
C VAL A 145 -4.40 11.33 -23.01
N GLN A 146 -3.22 11.94 -23.22
CA GLN A 146 -2.55 12.76 -22.19
C GLN A 146 -3.42 13.92 -21.70
N ARG A 147 -4.10 14.62 -22.63
CA ARG A 147 -5.00 15.71 -22.26
C ARG A 147 -6.17 15.22 -21.41
N LEU A 148 -6.71 14.05 -21.69
CA LEU A 148 -7.78 13.48 -20.89
C LEU A 148 -7.28 13.07 -19.48
N GLU A 149 -6.09 12.50 -19.39
CA GLU A 149 -5.44 12.23 -18.09
C GLU A 149 -5.25 13.52 -17.28
N ASP A 150 -4.74 14.58 -17.91
CA ASP A 150 -4.53 15.88 -17.26
C ASP A 150 -5.84 16.51 -16.76
N VAL A 151 -6.91 16.43 -17.57
CA VAL A 151 -8.23 16.93 -17.18
C VAL A 151 -8.74 16.17 -15.96
N ILE A 152 -8.67 14.85 -15.96
CA ILE A 152 -9.13 14.02 -14.82
C ILE A 152 -8.31 14.33 -13.57
N LEU A 153 -6.98 14.39 -13.68
CA LEU A 153 -6.08 14.68 -12.56
C LEU A 153 -6.32 16.08 -11.97
N THR A 154 -6.51 17.09 -12.81
CA THR A 154 -6.78 18.46 -12.37
C THR A 154 -8.11 18.50 -11.61
N LYS A 155 -9.16 17.94 -12.19
CA LYS A 155 -10.47 17.87 -11.55
C LYS A 155 -10.46 17.09 -10.23
N ALA A 156 -9.69 16.00 -10.14
CA ALA A 156 -9.54 15.25 -8.92
C ALA A 156 -8.85 16.04 -7.80
N ARG A 157 -7.84 16.86 -8.16
CA ARG A 157 -7.18 17.77 -7.22
C ARG A 157 -8.13 18.86 -6.73
N ASP A 158 -8.93 19.44 -7.62
CA ASP A 158 -9.92 20.45 -7.26
C ASP A 158 -10.98 19.89 -6.31
N LEU A 159 -11.48 18.68 -6.57
CA LEU A 159 -12.41 17.99 -5.69
C LEU A 159 -11.82 17.74 -4.29
N ARG A 160 -10.54 17.35 -4.24
CA ARG A 160 -9.83 17.16 -2.97
C ARG A 160 -9.69 18.48 -2.21
N GLN A 161 -9.29 19.56 -2.88
CA GLN A 161 -9.15 20.88 -2.25
C GLN A 161 -10.49 21.37 -1.70
N ALA A 162 -11.58 21.24 -2.47
CA ALA A 162 -12.91 21.60 -2.03
C ALA A 162 -13.36 20.81 -0.78
N SER A 163 -12.94 19.56 -0.64
CA SER A 163 -13.26 18.73 0.54
C SER A 163 -12.47 19.08 1.80
N LEU A 164 -11.36 19.82 1.67
CA LEU A 164 -10.51 20.25 2.79
C LEU A 164 -10.89 21.67 3.29
N GLY A 165 -11.60 22.44 2.46
CA GLY A 165 -11.98 23.83 2.75
C GLY A 165 -13.40 24.01 3.28
N GLY A 166 -14.14 22.92 3.45
CA GLY A 166 -15.48 22.89 4.07
C GLY A 166 -15.41 22.28 5.44
#